data_c8ef7dcfcd6eb2481d6a333f7b87c55d
#
_entry.id   c8ef7dcfcd6eb2481d6a333f7b87c55d
#
_cell.length_a   1.000
_cell.length_b   1.000
_cell.length_c   1.000
_cell.angle_alpha   90.00
_cell.angle_beta   90.00
_cell.angle_gamma   90.00
#
_symmetry.space_group_name_H-M   'P 1'
#
loop_
_entity.id
_entity.type
_entity.pdbx_description
1 polymer ?
#
loop_
_entity_poly.entity_id
_entity_poly.type
_entity_poly.pdbx_seq_one_letter_code
_entity_poly.pdbx_strand_id
1 'polypeptide(L)'
;MGASFLEAQGLSMLGLLELSIGNPAAAIAPLESCGRLSRQFGMFELGHLQWAAELVEARVRCGKRASTAETLDVMRHAAHPAATTLNRALLARCEGMVAHDATWEDHFQRALELHAGPNVRPFELARTQLCFGERLRRHRRRKDARQQLTQAWETFANLGAEAWARRTSQEIAAMGGTTPGPISHAVDLLTPQEFQVAIAVADGATNKEAANALFLSQKTVEFHLSAIYRRLGLRSRAELAAALEERLRAVTGTAS
;
A
#
# COMPACT_ATOMS: atom_id res chain seq x y z
N MET A 1 20.35 -12.11 -24.44
CA MET A 1 18.95 -11.82 -24.06
C MET A 1 18.68 -12.08 -22.58
N GLY A 2 19.02 -13.25 -22.00
CA GLY A 2 18.69 -13.54 -20.58
C GLY A 2 19.34 -12.60 -19.56
N ALA A 3 20.61 -12.27 -19.69
CA ALA A 3 21.30 -11.36 -18.76
C ALA A 3 20.72 -9.95 -18.77
N SER A 4 20.40 -9.40 -19.93
CA SER A 4 19.80 -8.05 -20.06
C SER A 4 18.37 -7.98 -19.52
N PHE A 5 17.63 -9.08 -19.57
CA PHE A 5 16.30 -9.18 -18.95
C PHE A 5 16.39 -9.14 -17.44
N LEU A 6 17.30 -9.92 -16.83
CA LEU A 6 17.52 -9.92 -15.39
C LEU A 6 18.03 -8.56 -14.89
N GLU A 7 18.89 -7.91 -15.66
CA GLU A 7 19.36 -6.56 -15.36
C GLU A 7 18.19 -5.55 -15.36
N ALA A 8 17.35 -5.57 -16.40
CA ALA A 8 16.17 -4.70 -16.47
C ALA A 8 15.21 -4.94 -15.30
N GLN A 9 14.97 -6.21 -14.92
CA GLN A 9 14.17 -6.53 -13.74
C GLN A 9 14.80 -6.01 -12.45
N GLY A 10 16.09 -6.20 -12.25
CA GLY A 10 16.80 -5.68 -11.06
C GLY A 10 16.69 -4.15 -10.95
N LEU A 11 16.84 -3.44 -12.07
CA LEU A 11 16.70 -1.98 -12.13
C LEU A 11 15.27 -1.52 -11.84
N SER A 12 14.25 -2.22 -12.35
CA SER A 12 12.84 -1.92 -12.01
C SER A 12 12.56 -2.15 -10.52
N MET A 13 13.03 -3.27 -9.96
CA MET A 13 12.88 -3.55 -8.52
C MET A 13 13.59 -2.51 -7.65
N LEU A 14 14.78 -2.06 -8.04
CA LEU A 14 15.51 -1.00 -7.34
C LEU A 14 14.71 0.32 -7.35
N GLY A 15 14.17 0.70 -8.51
CA GLY A 15 13.32 1.88 -8.62
C GLY A 15 12.07 1.80 -7.75
N LEU A 16 11.39 0.64 -7.74
CA LEU A 16 10.24 0.40 -6.88
C LEU A 16 10.59 0.47 -5.39
N LEU A 17 11.74 -0.10 -5.01
CA LEU A 17 12.25 -0.03 -3.63
C LEU A 17 12.48 1.42 -3.21
N GLU A 18 13.19 2.21 -4.02
CA GLU A 18 13.45 3.63 -3.72
C GLU A 18 12.15 4.43 -3.58
N LEU A 19 11.14 4.18 -4.42
CA LEU A 19 9.82 4.78 -4.28
C LEU A 19 9.13 4.37 -2.96
N SER A 20 9.28 3.11 -2.56
CA SER A 20 8.64 2.58 -1.35
C SER A 20 9.16 3.22 -0.07
N ILE A 21 10.47 3.48 -0.02
CA ILE A 21 11.14 4.12 1.13
C ILE A 21 11.10 5.65 1.09
N GLY A 22 10.48 6.24 0.06
CA GLY A 22 10.28 7.68 -0.04
C GLY A 22 11.39 8.45 -0.74
N ASN A 23 12.25 7.79 -1.51
CA ASN A 23 13.38 8.38 -2.26
C ASN A 23 13.10 8.49 -3.77
N PRO A 24 12.10 9.28 -4.23
CA PRO A 24 11.74 9.34 -5.65
C PRO A 24 12.88 9.83 -6.54
N ALA A 25 13.78 10.65 -6.02
CA ALA A 25 14.93 11.13 -6.77
C ALA A 25 15.91 9.99 -7.11
N ALA A 26 16.17 9.08 -6.17
CA ALA A 26 17.03 7.93 -6.37
C ALA A 26 16.40 6.87 -7.29
N ALA A 27 15.07 6.81 -7.38
CA ALA A 27 14.36 5.90 -8.26
C ALA A 27 14.53 6.24 -9.75
N ILE A 28 14.80 7.51 -10.11
CA ILE A 28 14.79 7.97 -11.50
C ILE A 28 15.86 7.25 -12.34
N ALA A 29 17.11 7.25 -11.90
CA ALA A 29 18.22 6.72 -12.69
C ALA A 29 18.10 5.20 -13.00
N PRO A 30 17.80 4.33 -12.04
CA PRO A 30 17.57 2.91 -12.34
C PRO A 30 16.37 2.70 -13.27
N LEU A 31 15.25 3.43 -13.09
CA LEU A 31 14.08 3.30 -13.94
C LEU A 31 14.33 3.79 -15.38
N GLU A 32 15.10 4.86 -15.57
CA GLU A 32 15.54 5.30 -16.90
C GLU A 32 16.44 4.27 -17.58
N SER A 33 17.33 3.64 -16.81
CA SER A 33 18.19 2.57 -17.32
C SER A 33 17.38 1.34 -17.71
N CYS A 34 16.40 0.95 -16.89
CA CYS A 34 15.44 -0.10 -17.23
C CYS A 34 14.69 0.22 -18.54
N GLY A 35 14.22 1.45 -18.70
CA GLY A 35 13.55 1.91 -19.91
C GLY A 35 14.44 1.87 -21.16
N ARG A 36 15.73 2.22 -21.04
CA ARG A 36 16.69 2.10 -22.15
C ARG A 36 16.87 0.64 -22.57
N LEU A 37 17.11 -0.28 -21.63
CA LEU A 37 17.23 -1.70 -21.89
C LEU A 37 15.95 -2.27 -22.52
N SER A 38 14.79 -1.90 -21.99
CA SER A 38 13.49 -2.35 -22.53
C SER A 38 13.30 -1.95 -23.99
N ARG A 39 13.69 -0.72 -24.35
CA ARG A 39 13.64 -0.24 -25.75
C ARG A 39 14.65 -0.99 -26.63
N GLN A 40 15.87 -1.15 -26.17
CA GLN A 40 16.95 -1.79 -26.92
C GLN A 40 16.63 -3.24 -27.29
N PHE A 41 15.94 -3.96 -26.42
CA PHE A 41 15.65 -5.39 -26.58
C PHE A 41 14.19 -5.68 -26.94
N GLY A 42 13.38 -4.67 -27.25
CA GLY A 42 11.98 -4.84 -27.67
C GLY A 42 11.09 -5.47 -26.59
N MET A 43 11.41 -5.28 -25.30
CA MET A 43 10.71 -5.91 -24.16
C MET A 43 9.37 -5.24 -23.81
N PHE A 44 8.72 -4.61 -24.78
CA PHE A 44 7.48 -3.85 -24.55
C PHE A 44 6.25 -4.72 -24.32
N GLU A 45 6.22 -5.93 -24.89
CA GLU A 45 5.01 -6.78 -24.90
C GLU A 45 4.87 -7.68 -23.68
N LEU A 46 5.88 -7.82 -22.84
CA LEU A 46 5.91 -8.82 -21.77
C LEU A 46 5.27 -8.38 -20.43
N GLY A 47 4.40 -7.36 -20.43
CA GLY A 47 3.74 -6.90 -19.20
C GLY A 47 4.67 -6.18 -18.22
N HIS A 48 5.85 -5.77 -18.65
CA HIS A 48 6.93 -5.20 -17.85
C HIS A 48 6.94 -3.67 -17.84
N LEU A 49 5.84 -3.03 -18.20
CA LEU A 49 5.72 -1.57 -18.21
C LEU A 49 5.63 -0.94 -16.82
N GLN A 50 5.79 -1.72 -15.76
CA GLN A 50 5.75 -1.19 -14.41
C GLN A 50 6.81 -0.10 -14.20
N TRP A 51 8.04 -0.28 -14.75
CA TRP A 51 9.09 0.73 -14.70
C TRP A 51 8.64 2.10 -15.25
N ALA A 52 7.81 2.12 -16.28
CA ALA A 52 7.34 3.36 -16.89
C ALA A 52 6.37 4.12 -15.95
N ALA A 53 5.43 3.40 -15.34
CA ALA A 53 4.52 3.98 -14.36
C ALA A 53 5.27 4.46 -13.11
N GLU A 54 6.27 3.72 -12.67
CA GLU A 54 7.15 4.07 -11.55
C GLU A 54 8.01 5.29 -11.87
N LEU A 55 8.54 5.40 -13.09
CA LEU A 55 9.30 6.56 -13.54
C LEU A 55 8.44 7.82 -13.59
N VAL A 56 7.21 7.71 -14.09
CA VAL A 56 6.24 8.82 -14.07
C VAL A 56 5.98 9.26 -12.62
N GLU A 57 5.70 8.32 -11.71
CA GLU A 57 5.49 8.63 -10.29
C GLU A 57 6.71 9.32 -9.69
N ALA A 58 7.91 8.79 -9.89
CA ALA A 58 9.16 9.35 -9.38
C ALA A 58 9.36 10.79 -9.85
N ARG A 59 9.20 11.05 -11.16
CA ARG A 59 9.35 12.38 -11.75
C ARG A 59 8.29 13.36 -11.24
N VAL A 60 7.03 12.96 -11.14
CA VAL A 60 5.95 13.80 -10.60
C VAL A 60 6.23 14.17 -9.15
N ARG A 61 6.69 13.23 -8.33
CA ARG A 61 7.05 13.49 -6.92
C ARG A 61 8.25 14.41 -6.77
N CYS A 62 9.18 14.38 -7.72
CA CYS A 62 10.31 15.32 -7.79
C CYS A 62 9.96 16.68 -8.42
N GLY A 63 8.69 16.94 -8.75
CA GLY A 63 8.29 18.17 -9.44
C GLY A 63 8.66 18.23 -10.92
N LYS A 64 9.21 17.14 -11.49
CA LYS A 64 9.69 17.04 -12.87
C LYS A 64 8.58 16.57 -13.83
N ARG A 65 7.38 17.11 -13.69
CA ARG A 65 6.20 16.67 -14.45
C ARG A 65 6.37 16.81 -15.97
N ALA A 66 7.00 17.89 -16.43
CA ALA A 66 7.26 18.12 -17.86
C ALA A 66 8.12 17.01 -18.50
N SER A 67 8.98 16.35 -17.74
CA SER A 67 9.85 15.28 -18.25
C SER A 67 9.15 13.92 -18.39
N THR A 68 7.83 13.81 -18.11
CA THR A 68 7.11 12.56 -18.20
C THR A 68 6.54 12.26 -19.60
N ALA A 69 6.52 13.24 -20.50
CA ALA A 69 5.83 13.14 -21.80
C ALA A 69 6.29 11.92 -22.62
N GLU A 70 7.59 11.75 -22.84
CA GLU A 70 8.13 10.60 -23.60
C GLU A 70 7.73 9.26 -22.96
N THR A 71 7.76 9.17 -21.63
CA THR A 71 7.39 7.94 -20.92
C THR A 71 5.90 7.65 -21.06
N LEU A 72 5.05 8.67 -20.99
CA LEU A 72 3.61 8.54 -21.22
C LEU A 72 3.30 8.11 -22.67
N ASP A 73 4.04 8.60 -23.67
CA ASP A 73 3.86 8.19 -25.05
C ASP A 73 4.21 6.71 -25.26
N VAL A 74 5.27 6.22 -24.60
CA VAL A 74 5.58 4.78 -24.55
C VAL A 74 4.41 4.00 -23.93
N MET A 75 3.87 4.46 -22.82
CA MET A 75 2.75 3.80 -22.16
C MET A 75 1.47 3.81 -23.01
N ARG A 76 1.17 4.91 -23.70
CA ARG A 76 0.01 5.03 -24.61
C ARG A 76 0.13 4.03 -25.77
N HIS A 77 1.33 3.93 -26.35
CA HIS A 77 1.56 2.97 -27.42
C HIS A 77 1.37 1.52 -26.95
N ALA A 78 1.80 1.22 -25.73
CA ALA A 78 1.65 -0.12 -25.16
C ALA A 78 0.25 -0.39 -24.57
N ALA A 79 -0.58 0.62 -24.36
CA ALA A 79 -1.95 0.51 -23.85
C ALA A 79 -3.01 0.45 -24.96
N HIS A 80 -2.66 -0.13 -26.14
CA HIS A 80 -3.58 -0.33 -27.25
C HIS A 80 -4.81 -1.20 -26.84
N PRO A 81 -5.91 -1.24 -27.64
CA PRO A 81 -7.15 -1.91 -27.25
C PRO A 81 -7.01 -3.39 -26.83
N ALA A 82 -6.05 -4.10 -27.42
CA ALA A 82 -5.75 -5.49 -27.05
C ALA A 82 -4.77 -5.64 -25.86
N ALA A 83 -4.31 -4.54 -25.28
CA ALA A 83 -3.42 -4.56 -24.13
C ALA A 83 -4.12 -5.08 -22.88
N THR A 84 -3.31 -5.55 -21.92
CA THR A 84 -3.84 -6.00 -20.62
C THR A 84 -4.57 -4.89 -19.91
N THR A 85 -5.60 -5.24 -19.14
CA THR A 85 -6.34 -4.29 -18.30
C THR A 85 -5.40 -3.55 -17.33
N LEU A 86 -4.35 -4.23 -16.86
CA LEU A 86 -3.32 -3.63 -16.02
C LEU A 86 -2.61 -2.47 -16.72
N ASN A 87 -2.12 -2.67 -17.96
CA ASN A 87 -1.39 -1.61 -18.69
C ASN A 87 -2.26 -0.36 -18.87
N ARG A 88 -3.54 -0.55 -19.17
CA ARG A 88 -4.51 0.55 -19.30
C ARG A 88 -4.76 1.25 -17.95
N ALA A 89 -4.84 0.48 -16.85
CA ALA A 89 -5.01 1.04 -15.50
C ALA A 89 -3.78 1.85 -15.08
N LEU A 90 -2.57 1.34 -15.35
CA LEU A 90 -1.32 2.05 -15.06
C LEU A 90 -1.20 3.35 -15.86
N LEU A 91 -1.55 3.33 -17.15
CA LEU A 91 -1.57 4.53 -17.98
C LEU A 91 -2.54 5.56 -17.40
N ALA A 92 -3.79 5.17 -17.13
CA ALA A 92 -4.80 6.07 -16.57
C ALA A 92 -4.36 6.68 -15.23
N ARG A 93 -3.75 5.88 -14.32
CA ARG A 93 -3.13 6.40 -13.10
C ARG A 93 -2.09 7.47 -13.39
N CYS A 94 -1.19 7.22 -14.34
CA CYS A 94 -0.13 8.15 -14.70
C CYS A 94 -0.68 9.45 -15.32
N GLU A 95 -1.67 9.35 -16.20
CA GLU A 95 -2.35 10.51 -16.76
C GLU A 95 -3.04 11.33 -15.66
N GLY A 96 -3.71 10.66 -14.71
CA GLY A 96 -4.28 11.32 -13.53
C GLY A 96 -3.24 12.03 -12.66
N MET A 97 -2.03 11.51 -12.54
CA MET A 97 -0.94 12.19 -11.82
C MET A 97 -0.40 13.42 -12.57
N VAL A 98 -0.40 13.40 -13.90
CA VAL A 98 0.25 14.42 -14.73
C VAL A 98 -0.71 15.51 -15.19
N ALA A 99 -1.99 15.23 -15.40
CA ALA A 99 -2.98 16.19 -15.89
C ALA A 99 -3.03 17.48 -15.07
N HIS A 100 -3.12 18.63 -15.74
CA HIS A 100 -3.18 19.96 -15.11
C HIS A 100 -4.61 20.51 -15.01
N ASP A 101 -5.51 20.05 -15.85
CA ASP A 101 -6.89 20.45 -15.96
C ASP A 101 -7.83 19.64 -15.03
N ALA A 102 -9.13 19.83 -15.17
CA ALA A 102 -10.15 19.15 -14.37
C ALA A 102 -10.26 17.63 -14.65
N THR A 103 -9.65 17.13 -15.73
CA THR A 103 -9.78 15.71 -16.16
C THR A 103 -8.96 14.74 -15.32
N TRP A 104 -8.07 15.24 -14.45
CA TRP A 104 -7.22 14.36 -13.62
C TRP A 104 -8.03 13.36 -12.79
N GLU A 105 -9.21 13.74 -12.34
CA GLU A 105 -10.08 12.87 -11.54
C GLU A 105 -10.66 11.74 -12.38
N ASP A 106 -11.13 12.05 -13.61
CA ASP A 106 -11.68 11.06 -14.54
C ASP A 106 -10.64 9.98 -14.87
N HIS A 107 -9.38 10.36 -15.02
CA HIS A 107 -8.28 9.41 -15.22
C HIS A 107 -8.11 8.47 -14.02
N PHE A 108 -8.16 8.96 -12.78
CA PHE A 108 -8.09 8.11 -11.60
C PHE A 108 -9.32 7.22 -11.46
N GLN A 109 -10.52 7.72 -11.71
CA GLN A 109 -11.74 6.91 -11.71
C GLN A 109 -11.64 5.79 -12.74
N ARG A 110 -11.19 6.12 -13.94
CA ARG A 110 -10.95 5.13 -15.00
C ARG A 110 -9.92 4.06 -14.58
N ALA A 111 -8.85 4.45 -13.90
CA ALA A 111 -7.87 3.51 -13.38
C ALA A 111 -8.49 2.55 -12.34
N LEU A 112 -9.32 3.06 -11.43
CA LEU A 112 -10.01 2.25 -10.42
C LEU A 112 -11.01 1.28 -11.06
N GLU A 113 -11.79 1.70 -12.05
CA GLU A 113 -12.70 0.85 -12.81
C GLU A 113 -11.95 -0.31 -13.49
N LEU A 114 -10.79 -0.02 -14.09
CA LEU A 114 -9.96 -1.03 -14.73
C LEU A 114 -9.37 -2.03 -13.72
N HIS A 115 -9.13 -1.61 -12.49
CA HIS A 115 -8.72 -2.50 -11.41
C HIS A 115 -9.86 -3.36 -10.83
N ALA A 116 -11.13 -2.99 -11.04
CA ALA A 116 -12.28 -3.74 -10.53
C ALA A 116 -12.60 -5.02 -11.33
N GLY A 117 -11.84 -5.33 -12.37
CA GLY A 117 -12.03 -6.51 -13.24
C GLY A 117 -11.57 -7.83 -12.61
N PRO A 118 -11.73 -8.95 -13.32
CA PRO A 118 -11.48 -10.30 -12.76
C PRO A 118 -10.01 -10.59 -12.42
N ASN A 119 -9.07 -9.82 -12.94
CA ASN A 119 -7.62 -9.99 -12.71
C ASN A 119 -7.08 -8.86 -11.82
N VAL A 120 -7.73 -8.61 -10.70
CA VAL A 120 -7.29 -7.57 -9.74
C VAL A 120 -5.88 -7.87 -9.26
N ARG A 121 -5.03 -6.86 -9.31
CA ARG A 121 -3.74 -6.87 -8.62
C ARG A 121 -3.84 -5.93 -7.40
N PRO A 122 -4.07 -6.46 -6.20
CA PRO A 122 -4.36 -5.64 -5.02
C PRO A 122 -3.29 -4.57 -4.76
N PHE A 123 -2.03 -4.92 -4.96
CA PHE A 123 -0.92 -3.99 -4.78
C PHE A 123 -1.01 -2.78 -5.74
N GLU A 124 -1.30 -3.00 -7.02
CA GLU A 124 -1.41 -1.89 -7.99
C GLU A 124 -2.70 -1.08 -7.81
N LEU A 125 -3.79 -1.70 -7.37
CA LEU A 125 -5.00 -0.98 -6.95
C LEU A 125 -4.68 -0.05 -5.78
N ALA A 126 -4.01 -0.54 -4.73
CA ALA A 126 -3.63 0.25 -3.57
C ALA A 126 -2.68 1.42 -3.95
N ARG A 127 -1.75 1.19 -4.87
CA ARG A 127 -0.89 2.28 -5.41
C ARG A 127 -1.72 3.34 -6.14
N THR A 128 -2.73 2.94 -6.91
CA THR A 128 -3.63 3.87 -7.59
C THR A 128 -4.42 4.70 -6.58
N GLN A 129 -4.97 4.06 -5.55
CA GLN A 129 -5.69 4.72 -4.47
C GLN A 129 -4.79 5.68 -3.68
N LEU A 130 -3.53 5.30 -3.42
CA LEU A 130 -2.55 6.17 -2.77
C LEU A 130 -2.29 7.43 -3.61
N CYS A 131 -1.97 7.28 -4.90
CA CYS A 131 -1.72 8.42 -5.80
C CYS A 131 -2.95 9.32 -5.92
N PHE A 132 -4.15 8.75 -6.01
CA PHE A 132 -5.41 9.48 -6.06
C PHE A 132 -5.67 10.24 -4.76
N GLY A 133 -5.50 9.58 -3.62
CA GLY A 133 -5.64 10.19 -2.29
C GLY A 133 -4.67 11.35 -2.07
N GLU A 134 -3.39 11.20 -2.46
CA GLU A 134 -2.40 12.29 -2.43
C GLU A 134 -2.86 13.48 -3.30
N ARG A 135 -3.43 13.23 -4.47
CA ARG A 135 -3.92 14.28 -5.37
C ARG A 135 -5.14 14.97 -4.78
N LEU A 136 -6.13 14.23 -4.30
CA LEU A 136 -7.32 14.75 -3.61
C LEU A 136 -6.94 15.64 -2.42
N ARG A 137 -5.95 15.23 -1.62
CA ARG A 137 -5.43 16.02 -0.50
C ARG A 137 -4.87 17.37 -0.95
N ARG A 138 -4.11 17.40 -2.03
CA ARG A 138 -3.57 18.65 -2.61
C ARG A 138 -4.68 19.57 -3.08
N HIS A 139 -5.81 19.01 -3.56
CA HIS A 139 -7.02 19.73 -3.93
C HIS A 139 -7.97 20.04 -2.74
N ARG A 140 -7.50 19.83 -1.50
CA ARG A 140 -8.23 20.07 -0.23
C ARG A 140 -9.50 19.23 -0.05
N ARG A 141 -9.70 18.19 -0.83
CA ARG A 141 -10.81 17.23 -0.71
C ARG A 141 -10.49 16.18 0.36
N ARG A 142 -10.42 16.62 1.62
CA ARG A 142 -9.93 15.79 2.73
C ARG A 142 -10.74 14.52 2.99
N LYS A 143 -12.07 14.58 2.82
CA LYS A 143 -12.95 13.41 3.04
C LYS A 143 -12.64 12.31 2.02
N ASP A 144 -12.63 12.67 0.75
CA ASP A 144 -12.41 11.74 -0.36
C ASP A 144 -10.97 11.21 -0.33
N ALA A 145 -10.00 12.10 -0.04
CA ALA A 145 -8.61 11.70 0.16
C ALA A 145 -8.46 10.65 1.27
N ARG A 146 -9.13 10.87 2.41
CA ARG A 146 -9.10 9.92 3.53
C ARG A 146 -9.65 8.55 3.12
N GLN A 147 -10.76 8.51 2.40
CA GLN A 147 -11.37 7.26 1.93
C GLN A 147 -10.37 6.47 1.08
N GLN A 148 -9.76 7.09 0.06
CA GLN A 148 -8.81 6.42 -0.82
C GLN A 148 -7.55 5.97 -0.08
N LEU A 149 -7.01 6.83 0.77
CA LEU A 149 -5.80 6.51 1.54
C LEU A 149 -6.04 5.41 2.58
N THR A 150 -7.21 5.34 3.21
CA THR A 150 -7.53 4.25 4.15
C THR A 150 -7.60 2.92 3.43
N GLN A 151 -8.29 2.84 2.29
CA GLN A 151 -8.36 1.63 1.47
C GLN A 151 -6.98 1.17 0.98
N ALA A 152 -6.14 2.11 0.52
CA ALA A 152 -4.77 1.81 0.12
C ALA A 152 -3.95 1.24 1.28
N TRP A 153 -4.06 1.89 2.44
CA TRP A 153 -3.35 1.49 3.65
C TRP A 153 -3.74 0.09 4.11
N GLU A 154 -5.05 -0.23 4.18
CA GLU A 154 -5.57 -1.56 4.52
C GLU A 154 -5.01 -2.63 3.58
N THR A 155 -5.03 -2.35 2.27
CA THR A 155 -4.52 -3.30 1.27
C THR A 155 -3.01 -3.51 1.43
N PHE A 156 -2.21 -2.44 1.60
CA PHE A 156 -0.77 -2.59 1.82
C PHE A 156 -0.45 -3.33 3.11
N ALA A 157 -1.19 -3.07 4.18
CA ALA A 157 -1.02 -3.76 5.46
C ALA A 157 -1.32 -5.27 5.31
N ASN A 158 -2.43 -5.63 4.65
CA ASN A 158 -2.82 -7.02 4.41
C ASN A 158 -1.81 -7.77 3.52
N LEU A 159 -1.12 -7.07 2.61
CA LEU A 159 -0.08 -7.63 1.76
C LEU A 159 1.31 -7.70 2.43
N GLY A 160 1.46 -7.20 3.66
CA GLY A 160 2.77 -7.08 4.31
C GLY A 160 3.69 -6.05 3.64
N ALA A 161 3.15 -5.13 2.84
CA ALA A 161 3.89 -4.09 2.14
C ALA A 161 4.17 -2.88 3.06
N GLU A 162 4.93 -3.11 4.13
CA GLU A 162 5.10 -2.18 5.26
C GLU A 162 5.58 -0.78 4.86
N ALA A 163 6.51 -0.68 3.90
CA ALA A 163 7.04 0.61 3.45
C ALA A 163 5.93 1.47 2.80
N TRP A 164 5.06 0.84 2.01
CA TRP A 164 3.91 1.49 1.38
C TRP A 164 2.81 1.83 2.39
N ALA A 165 2.53 0.93 3.33
CA ALA A 165 1.59 1.18 4.42
C ALA A 165 2.04 2.37 5.27
N ARG A 166 3.33 2.43 5.62
CA ARG A 166 3.94 3.56 6.37
C ARG A 166 3.82 4.88 5.60
N ARG A 167 4.14 4.88 4.30
CA ARG A 167 3.98 6.07 3.44
C ARG A 167 2.52 6.55 3.42
N THR A 168 1.58 5.61 3.25
CA THR A 168 0.14 5.94 3.24
C THR A 168 -0.32 6.48 4.58
N SER A 169 0.17 5.92 5.69
CA SER A 169 -0.08 6.40 7.05
C SER A 169 0.39 7.85 7.25
N GLN A 170 1.56 8.20 6.72
CA GLN A 170 2.07 9.58 6.78
C GLN A 170 1.17 10.56 6.03
N GLU A 171 0.62 10.18 4.88
CA GLU A 171 -0.33 11.00 4.13
C GLU A 171 -1.66 11.21 4.88
N ILE A 172 -2.16 10.18 5.58
CA ILE A 172 -3.35 10.29 6.44
C ILE A 172 -3.06 11.21 7.64
N ALA A 173 -1.92 11.03 8.29
CA ALA A 173 -1.51 11.85 9.42
C ALA A 173 -1.35 13.34 9.04
N ALA A 174 -0.85 13.63 7.84
CA ALA A 174 -0.72 15.00 7.32
C ALA A 174 -2.08 15.72 7.15
N MET A 175 -3.19 14.99 7.18
CA MET A 175 -4.55 15.54 7.18
C MET A 175 -5.16 15.65 8.60
N GLY A 176 -4.39 15.42 9.65
CA GLY A 176 -4.90 15.35 11.03
C GLY A 176 -5.71 14.08 11.30
N GLY A 177 -5.45 12.99 10.57
CA GLY A 177 -6.06 11.68 10.78
C GLY A 177 -5.15 10.75 11.55
N THR A 178 -5.77 9.84 12.30
CA THR A 178 -5.10 8.63 12.77
C THR A 178 -5.41 7.50 11.79
N THR A 179 -4.40 6.78 11.34
CA THR A 179 -4.63 5.49 10.70
C THR A 179 -5.18 4.53 11.74
N PRO A 180 -6.22 3.77 11.43
CA PRO A 180 -6.47 2.56 12.19
C PRO A 180 -5.18 1.72 12.09
N GLY A 181 -4.57 1.36 13.21
CA GLY A 181 -3.46 0.39 13.18
C GLY A 181 -3.96 -0.89 12.52
N PRO A 182 -3.14 -1.62 11.74
CA PRO A 182 -3.52 -2.96 11.31
C PRO A 182 -3.70 -3.78 12.60
N ILE A 183 -4.94 -4.02 12.95
CA ILE A 183 -5.28 -4.80 14.13
C ILE A 183 -4.63 -6.18 14.01
N SER A 184 -4.57 -6.76 12.80
CA SER A 184 -3.95 -8.06 12.56
C SER A 184 -2.42 -8.06 12.69
N HIS A 185 -1.71 -7.01 12.27
CA HIS A 185 -0.23 -6.94 12.41
C HIS A 185 0.21 -6.32 13.74
N ALA A 186 -0.62 -5.49 14.35
CA ALA A 186 -0.31 -4.97 15.68
C ALA A 186 -0.35 -6.06 16.75
N VAL A 187 -1.14 -7.12 16.54
CA VAL A 187 -1.14 -8.32 17.39
C VAL A 187 0.22 -9.03 17.34
N ASP A 188 0.91 -9.04 16.19
CA ASP A 188 2.25 -9.61 16.04
C ASP A 188 3.34 -8.77 16.75
N LEU A 189 3.04 -7.53 17.12
CA LEU A 189 3.92 -6.65 17.90
C LEU A 189 3.77 -6.84 19.41
N LEU A 190 2.80 -7.64 19.85
CA LEU A 190 2.67 -7.96 21.28
C LEU A 190 3.81 -8.87 21.74
N THR A 191 4.33 -8.60 22.92
CA THR A 191 5.24 -9.54 23.56
C THR A 191 4.51 -10.86 23.82
N PRO A 192 5.21 -12.00 23.96
CA PRO A 192 4.58 -13.29 24.26
C PRO A 192 3.61 -13.23 25.46
N GLN A 193 3.95 -12.44 26.45
CA GLN A 193 3.13 -12.30 27.66
C GLN A 193 1.91 -11.40 27.43
N GLU A 194 2.06 -10.29 26.68
CA GLU A 194 0.93 -9.46 26.24
C GLU A 194 -0.03 -10.25 25.36
N PHE A 195 0.50 -11.09 24.47
CA PHE A 195 -0.32 -11.95 23.60
C PHE A 195 -1.14 -12.97 24.41
N GLN A 196 -0.54 -13.62 25.39
CA GLN A 196 -1.27 -14.55 26.30
C GLN A 196 -2.37 -13.83 27.07
N VAL A 197 -2.10 -12.63 27.62
CA VAL A 197 -3.10 -11.81 28.29
C VAL A 197 -4.22 -11.42 27.31
N ALA A 198 -3.87 -11.04 26.09
CA ALA A 198 -4.84 -10.65 25.07
C ALA A 198 -5.79 -11.82 24.72
N ILE A 199 -5.25 -13.03 24.51
CA ILE A 199 -6.06 -14.23 24.24
C ILE A 199 -7.00 -14.53 25.42
N ALA A 200 -6.48 -14.66 26.64
CA ALA A 200 -7.30 -14.99 27.80
C ALA A 200 -8.46 -14.02 27.99
N VAL A 201 -8.18 -12.74 27.74
CA VAL A 201 -9.18 -11.69 27.85
C VAL A 201 -10.15 -11.70 26.67
N ALA A 202 -9.73 -11.96 25.45
CA ALA A 202 -10.61 -12.09 24.28
C ALA A 202 -11.57 -13.29 24.40
N ASP A 203 -11.10 -14.39 24.98
CA ASP A 203 -11.91 -15.59 25.28
C ASP A 203 -12.93 -15.37 26.41
N GLY A 204 -13.02 -14.18 26.95
CA GLY A 204 -14.06 -13.80 27.93
C GLY A 204 -13.61 -13.83 29.40
N ALA A 205 -12.35 -14.25 29.70
CA ALA A 205 -11.91 -14.30 31.10
C ALA A 205 -11.83 -12.93 31.76
N THR A 206 -12.35 -12.73 32.94
CA THR A 206 -12.14 -11.50 33.74
C THR A 206 -10.65 -11.26 34.03
N ASN A 207 -10.26 -10.06 34.41
CA ASN A 207 -8.87 -9.77 34.78
C ASN A 207 -8.35 -10.68 35.90
N LYS A 208 -9.24 -11.06 36.83
CA LYS A 208 -8.93 -11.98 37.92
C LYS A 208 -8.71 -13.41 37.44
N GLU A 209 -9.56 -13.89 36.53
CA GLU A 209 -9.45 -15.21 35.92
C GLU A 209 -8.21 -15.32 35.02
N ALA A 210 -7.95 -14.30 34.19
CA ALA A 210 -6.74 -14.21 33.38
C ALA A 210 -5.47 -14.18 34.27
N ALA A 211 -5.50 -13.44 35.37
CA ALA A 211 -4.40 -13.39 36.33
C ALA A 211 -4.10 -14.76 36.94
N ASN A 212 -5.15 -15.50 37.36
CA ASN A 212 -5.02 -16.84 37.90
C ASN A 212 -4.50 -17.82 36.85
N ALA A 213 -5.06 -17.79 35.63
CA ALA A 213 -4.65 -18.70 34.54
C ALA A 213 -3.19 -18.49 34.09
N LEU A 214 -2.69 -17.26 34.15
CA LEU A 214 -1.36 -16.90 33.69
C LEU A 214 -0.34 -16.76 34.83
N PHE A 215 -0.70 -17.08 36.08
CA PHE A 215 0.14 -16.92 37.27
C PHE A 215 0.65 -15.49 37.45
N LEU A 216 -0.20 -14.49 37.17
CA LEU A 216 0.06 -13.08 37.32
C LEU A 216 -0.76 -12.45 38.44
N SER A 217 -0.40 -11.22 38.86
CA SER A 217 -1.32 -10.41 39.66
C SER A 217 -2.38 -9.75 38.78
N GLN A 218 -3.56 -9.48 39.32
CA GLN A 218 -4.60 -8.72 38.62
C GLN A 218 -4.08 -7.37 38.13
N LYS A 219 -3.27 -6.69 38.94
CA LYS A 219 -2.63 -5.41 38.60
C LYS A 219 -1.67 -5.54 37.43
N THR A 220 -0.97 -6.66 37.31
CA THR A 220 -0.09 -6.96 36.16
C THR A 220 -0.90 -7.16 34.88
N VAL A 221 -2.05 -7.85 34.96
CA VAL A 221 -2.96 -8.02 33.83
C VAL A 221 -3.50 -6.66 33.37
N GLU A 222 -3.93 -5.82 34.29
CA GLU A 222 -4.41 -4.45 34.00
C GLU A 222 -3.32 -3.59 33.33
N PHE A 223 -2.08 -3.70 33.80
CA PHE A 223 -0.93 -3.04 33.18
C PHE A 223 -0.72 -3.50 31.73
N HIS A 224 -0.71 -4.83 31.50
CA HIS A 224 -0.59 -5.37 30.15
C HIS A 224 -1.74 -4.97 29.26
N LEU A 225 -2.99 -5.02 29.73
CA LEU A 225 -4.15 -4.58 28.96
C LEU A 225 -4.07 -3.10 28.56
N SER A 226 -3.63 -2.25 29.46
CA SER A 226 -3.43 -0.84 29.15
C SER A 226 -2.36 -0.62 28.08
N ALA A 227 -1.28 -1.41 28.12
CA ALA A 227 -0.22 -1.41 27.09
C ALA A 227 -0.74 -1.94 25.76
N ILE A 228 -1.49 -3.05 25.77
CA ILE A 228 -2.12 -3.67 24.60
C ILE A 228 -3.07 -2.69 23.93
N TYR A 229 -4.03 -2.12 24.67
CA TYR A 229 -5.01 -1.17 24.12
C TYR A 229 -4.34 0.06 23.49
N ARG A 230 -3.33 0.61 24.14
CA ARG A 230 -2.56 1.73 23.60
C ARG A 230 -1.80 1.35 22.34
N ARG A 231 -1.16 0.16 22.30
CA ARG A 231 -0.34 -0.33 21.19
C ARG A 231 -1.20 -0.68 19.98
N LEU A 232 -2.36 -1.31 20.22
CA LEU A 232 -3.31 -1.70 19.18
C LEU A 232 -4.29 -0.57 18.78
N GLY A 233 -4.29 0.55 19.49
CA GLY A 233 -5.25 1.64 19.26
C GLY A 233 -6.69 1.30 19.63
N LEU A 234 -6.91 0.29 20.49
CA LEU A 234 -8.22 -0.21 20.88
C LEU A 234 -8.75 0.53 22.11
N ARG A 235 -10.07 0.55 22.24
CA ARG A 235 -10.76 1.24 23.35
C ARG A 235 -11.59 0.30 24.22
N SER A 236 -11.80 -0.92 23.77
CA SER A 236 -12.68 -1.86 24.46
C SER A 236 -12.20 -3.31 24.33
N ARG A 237 -12.69 -4.14 25.25
CA ARG A 237 -12.48 -5.58 25.25
C ARG A 237 -13.11 -6.26 24.02
N ALA A 238 -14.26 -5.78 23.57
CA ALA A 238 -14.92 -6.27 22.37
C ALA A 238 -14.11 -6.02 21.10
N GLU A 239 -13.45 -4.85 21.02
CA GLU A 239 -12.52 -4.52 19.94
C GLU A 239 -11.28 -5.43 19.97
N LEU A 240 -10.76 -5.78 21.15
CA LEU A 240 -9.65 -6.72 21.30
C LEU A 240 -10.03 -8.13 20.83
N ALA A 241 -11.20 -8.62 21.19
CA ALA A 241 -11.71 -9.92 20.75
C ALA A 241 -11.85 -9.98 19.24
N ALA A 242 -12.50 -8.97 18.63
CA ALA A 242 -12.64 -8.86 17.18
C ALA A 242 -11.28 -8.84 16.45
N ALA A 243 -10.33 -8.12 17.00
CA ALA A 243 -8.97 -8.00 16.48
C ALA A 243 -8.24 -9.35 16.42
N LEU A 244 -8.33 -10.13 17.49
CA LEU A 244 -7.72 -11.46 17.57
C LEU A 244 -8.39 -12.48 16.68
N GLU A 245 -9.74 -12.45 16.59
CA GLU A 245 -10.48 -13.31 15.66
C GLU A 245 -10.09 -13.04 14.20
N GLU A 246 -9.98 -11.79 13.80
CA GLU A 246 -9.55 -11.40 12.46
C GLU A 246 -8.15 -11.92 12.14
N ARG A 247 -7.22 -11.82 13.10
CA ARG A 247 -5.87 -12.36 12.97
C ARG A 247 -5.84 -13.88 12.82
N LEU A 248 -6.62 -14.58 13.63
CA LEU A 248 -6.71 -16.04 13.57
C LEU A 248 -7.29 -16.51 12.21
N ARG A 249 -8.33 -15.84 11.69
CA ARG A 249 -8.87 -16.12 10.35
C ARG A 249 -7.86 -15.90 9.24
N ALA A 250 -7.06 -14.81 9.32
CA ALA A 250 -6.02 -14.53 8.34
C ALA A 250 -4.93 -15.62 8.31
N VAL A 251 -4.57 -16.20 9.46
CA VAL A 251 -3.58 -17.28 9.55
C VAL A 251 -4.16 -18.61 9.06
N THR A 252 -5.43 -18.91 9.36
CA THR A 252 -6.07 -20.17 8.95
C THR A 252 -6.58 -20.17 7.50
N GLY A 253 -6.89 -18.99 6.93
CA GLY A 253 -7.36 -18.83 5.55
C GLY A 253 -6.25 -18.90 4.49
N THR A 254 -4.97 -18.92 4.87
CA THR A 254 -3.82 -19.09 3.95
C THR A 254 -3.41 -20.55 3.77
N ALA A 255 -4.14 -21.51 4.35
CA ALA A 255 -3.84 -22.95 4.33
C ALA A 255 -4.80 -23.77 3.43
N SER A 256 -5.46 -23.13 2.43
CA SER A 256 -6.30 -23.83 1.44
C SER A 256 -5.91 -23.47 0.02
#